data_794ad9c2dd993f8774ff4618515488c2
#
_entry.id   794ad9c2dd993f8774ff4618515488c2
#
_cell.length_a   1.000
_cell.length_b   1.000
_cell.length_c   1.000
_cell.angle_alpha   90.00
_cell.angle_beta   90.00
_cell.angle_gamma   90.00
#
_symmetry.space_group_name_H-M   'P 1'
#
loop_
_entity.id
_entity.type
_entity.pdbx_description
1 polymer ?
#
loop_
_entity_poly.entity_id
_entity_poly.type
_entity_poly.pdbx_seq_one_letter_code
_entity_poly.pdbx_strand_id
1 'polypeptide(L)'
;MKKIISILLLASAACLHAVDDEAELLKGIAKGIRDDHQEVLAPLKDLTSEKAAQLVLDAVQSKRVGGGIKARLTEIVAAWPVTAPGRKTLADWLLKRPSCDDDALLFFASIRLLESRGLFWQLIEQAKGEPAKVKEPERVAMAALGLGQFEDNPEMVVTRIGSLLHADYPHVIRASAAEALGGMRHVKAVEALIPQLKDQAIGRRAACGLYRITGRYFDKEPDKQWADWLAANREKIEFKMHPAADFEEFLKAEALVKPVDEAMIDMESFYGVKVEGNGLLFILDVSGSMTIGSRINKLRAQMSNILLVLPNRPERLRYGILTFSDGVESCFTRGISLNDESSRKKAEKFVDGLQADGGTSMVAALTHAATKVLPDANLDTIYLLSDGSPSDGSDAMVLDTARKIKQRHQCRIHTIAIGEDIPVVGDQRSLMEQVAALTGGTFTRVKDVE
;
A
#
# COMPACT_ATOMS: atom_id res chain seq x y z
N MET A 1 10.03 30.70 -11.53
CA MET A 1 10.91 29.93 -12.42
C MET A 1 12.38 30.37 -12.38
N LYS A 2 12.78 31.62 -12.68
CA LYS A 2 14.21 32.01 -12.70
C LYS A 2 14.97 31.84 -11.36
N LYS A 3 14.36 32.02 -10.18
CA LYS A 3 15.00 31.80 -8.86
C LYS A 3 15.16 30.32 -8.46
N ILE A 4 14.29 29.44 -8.95
CA ILE A 4 14.37 27.98 -8.71
C ILE A 4 15.50 27.37 -9.55
N ILE A 5 15.69 27.84 -10.78
CA ILE A 5 16.79 27.42 -11.64
C ILE A 5 18.17 27.82 -11.07
N SER A 6 18.28 28.96 -10.36
CA SER A 6 19.54 29.35 -9.71
C SER A 6 19.94 28.44 -8.55
N ILE A 7 18.99 27.86 -7.82
CA ILE A 7 19.27 26.90 -6.73
C ILE A 7 19.76 25.55 -7.29
N LEU A 8 19.22 25.12 -8.43
CA LEU A 8 19.64 23.88 -9.13
C LEU A 8 21.04 24.00 -9.78
N LEU A 9 21.42 25.17 -10.23
CA LEU A 9 22.74 25.42 -10.83
C LEU A 9 23.89 25.52 -9.82
N LEU A 10 23.62 25.91 -8.57
CA LEU A 10 24.62 25.93 -7.50
C LEU A 10 24.99 24.52 -6.97
N ALA A 11 24.12 23.53 -7.18
CA ALA A 11 24.34 22.15 -6.74
C ALA A 11 25.27 21.32 -7.63
N SER A 12 25.64 21.81 -8.80
CA SER A 12 26.44 21.06 -9.80
C SER A 12 27.93 21.40 -9.84
N ALA A 13 28.39 22.34 -9.03
CA ALA A 13 29.80 22.79 -9.06
C ALA A 13 30.40 22.90 -7.66
N ALA A 14 31.24 21.94 -7.35
CA ALA A 14 32.43 22.04 -6.48
C ALA A 14 32.26 22.41 -5.00
N CYS A 15 32.83 21.56 -4.14
CA CYS A 15 33.38 21.83 -2.80
C CYS A 15 32.64 22.90 -1.97
N LEU A 16 31.77 22.45 -1.10
CA LEU A 16 31.17 23.23 -0.01
C LEU A 16 32.25 23.91 0.83
N HIS A 17 32.54 25.15 0.52
CA HIS A 17 33.21 26.09 1.42
C HIS A 17 32.14 27.06 1.92
N ALA A 18 31.77 26.89 3.17
CA ALA A 18 31.17 27.79 4.13
C ALA A 18 29.85 27.27 4.74
N VAL A 19 29.80 27.35 6.07
CA VAL A 19 28.60 27.02 6.91
C VAL A 19 27.37 27.85 6.52
N ASP A 20 27.58 28.99 5.88
CA ASP A 20 26.52 29.91 5.44
C ASP A 20 25.80 29.40 4.20
N ASP A 21 26.50 28.73 3.24
CA ASP A 21 25.91 28.20 2.04
C ASP A 21 24.99 27.00 2.33
N GLU A 22 25.37 26.13 3.28
CA GLU A 22 24.53 25.01 3.70
C GLU A 22 23.24 25.51 4.37
N ALA A 23 23.33 26.51 5.25
CA ALA A 23 22.16 27.03 5.94
C ALA A 23 21.15 27.69 4.99
N GLU A 24 21.62 28.38 3.95
CA GLU A 24 20.78 28.99 2.94
C GLU A 24 20.12 27.94 2.06
N LEU A 25 20.88 26.89 1.66
CA LEU A 25 20.35 25.76 0.89
C LEU A 25 19.26 25.01 1.68
N LEU A 26 19.49 24.72 2.96
CA LEU A 26 18.49 24.05 3.81
C LEU A 26 17.23 24.91 4.02
N LYS A 27 17.34 26.25 4.08
CA LYS A 27 16.18 27.15 4.10
C LYS A 27 15.37 27.06 2.79
N GLY A 28 16.05 26.99 1.65
CA GLY A 28 15.43 26.80 0.35
C GLY A 28 14.66 25.47 0.27
N ILE A 29 15.30 24.39 0.74
CA ILE A 29 14.67 23.05 0.81
C ILE A 29 13.47 23.07 1.76
N ALA A 30 13.59 23.65 2.94
CA ALA A 30 12.48 23.77 3.91
C ALA A 30 11.29 24.54 3.33
N LYS A 31 11.53 25.55 2.51
CA LYS A 31 10.47 26.26 1.79
C LYS A 31 9.82 25.35 0.75
N GLY A 32 10.60 24.67 -0.08
CA GLY A 32 10.07 23.74 -1.09
C GLY A 32 9.27 22.60 -0.49
N ILE A 33 9.67 22.05 0.67
CA ILE A 33 8.89 21.06 1.41
C ILE A 33 7.51 21.58 1.79
N ARG A 34 7.40 22.83 2.25
CA ARG A 34 6.11 23.45 2.60
C ARG A 34 5.23 23.71 1.38
N ASP A 35 5.85 23.99 0.25
CA ASP A 35 5.19 24.28 -1.03
C ASP A 35 4.93 23.01 -1.86
N ASP A 36 5.19 21.80 -1.31
CA ASP A 36 5.05 20.46 -1.91
C ASP A 36 5.88 20.24 -3.19
N HIS A 37 7.04 20.88 -3.27
CA HIS A 37 7.97 20.76 -4.40
C HIS A 37 9.01 19.65 -4.16
N GLN A 38 8.84 18.47 -4.77
CA GLN A 38 9.73 17.31 -4.56
C GLN A 38 11.12 17.50 -5.19
N GLU A 39 11.24 18.26 -6.24
CA GLU A 39 12.48 18.53 -6.96
C GLU A 39 13.54 19.23 -6.12
N VAL A 40 13.14 20.00 -5.10
CA VAL A 40 14.09 20.71 -4.20
C VAL A 40 14.79 19.78 -3.22
N LEU A 41 14.37 18.51 -3.11
CA LEU A 41 14.95 17.53 -2.18
C LEU A 41 16.26 16.92 -2.70
N ALA A 42 16.54 17.05 -4.00
CA ALA A 42 17.70 16.40 -4.65
C ALA A 42 19.03 16.66 -3.92
N PRO A 43 19.34 17.89 -3.45
CA PRO A 43 20.59 18.15 -2.74
C PRO A 43 20.76 17.40 -1.42
N LEU A 44 19.68 16.96 -0.77
CA LEU A 44 19.76 16.16 0.47
C LEU A 44 20.42 14.79 0.27
N LYS A 45 20.65 14.33 -0.96
CA LYS A 45 21.43 13.11 -1.20
C LYS A 45 22.87 13.25 -0.72
N ASP A 46 23.44 14.44 -0.86
CA ASP A 46 24.83 14.74 -0.54
C ASP A 46 24.96 15.51 0.78
N LEU A 47 23.89 16.21 1.19
CA LEU A 47 23.81 16.92 2.48
C LEU A 47 23.40 15.95 3.59
N THR A 48 24.38 15.35 4.23
CA THR A 48 24.15 14.34 5.28
C THR A 48 24.49 14.84 6.69
N SER A 49 24.45 16.16 6.88
CA SER A 49 24.78 16.83 8.14
C SER A 49 23.72 16.63 9.22
N GLU A 50 24.06 17.01 10.46
CA GLU A 50 23.12 17.04 11.58
C GLU A 50 21.94 17.99 11.33
N LYS A 51 22.19 19.14 10.67
CA LYS A 51 21.15 20.12 10.31
C LYS A 51 20.20 19.56 9.24
N ALA A 52 20.73 18.85 8.25
CA ALA A 52 19.92 18.17 7.24
C ALA A 52 19.04 17.08 7.87
N ALA A 53 19.58 16.30 8.81
CA ALA A 53 18.81 15.31 9.55
C ALA A 53 17.67 15.93 10.39
N GLN A 54 17.94 17.07 11.04
CA GLN A 54 16.90 17.79 11.79
C GLN A 54 15.79 18.29 10.86
N LEU A 55 16.13 18.84 9.69
CA LEU A 55 15.15 19.24 8.68
C LEU A 55 14.27 18.07 8.24
N VAL A 56 14.87 16.90 8.01
CA VAL A 56 14.13 15.66 7.65
C VAL A 56 13.19 15.27 8.77
N LEU A 57 13.64 15.24 10.03
CA LEU A 57 12.80 14.89 11.18
C LEU A 57 11.60 15.84 11.32
N ASP A 58 11.83 17.14 11.19
CA ASP A 58 10.78 18.15 11.28
C ASP A 58 9.72 17.94 10.15
N ALA A 59 10.17 17.60 8.95
CA ALA A 59 9.29 17.32 7.83
C ALA A 59 8.50 16.02 8.02
N VAL A 60 9.15 14.93 8.45
CA VAL A 60 8.51 13.63 8.69
C VAL A 60 7.42 13.73 9.75
N GLN A 61 7.66 14.44 10.84
CA GLN A 61 6.69 14.61 11.94
C GLN A 61 5.58 15.62 11.62
N SER A 62 5.78 16.47 10.62
CA SER A 62 4.81 17.51 10.28
C SER A 62 3.55 16.91 9.63
N LYS A 63 2.38 17.18 10.21
CA LYS A 63 1.07 16.80 9.61
C LYS A 63 0.73 17.62 8.35
N ARG A 64 1.46 18.71 8.08
CA ARG A 64 1.25 19.58 6.92
C ARG A 64 2.07 19.17 5.70
N VAL A 65 3.05 18.30 5.88
CA VAL A 65 3.90 17.79 4.79
C VAL A 65 3.24 16.57 4.17
N GLY A 66 3.06 16.61 2.86
CA GLY A 66 2.45 15.53 2.07
C GLY A 66 3.26 14.24 2.11
N GLY A 67 2.57 13.08 1.99
CA GLY A 67 3.24 11.77 2.04
C GLY A 67 4.20 11.54 0.87
N GLY A 68 4.01 12.21 -0.27
CA GLY A 68 4.96 12.20 -1.39
C GLY A 68 6.33 12.75 -1.01
N ILE A 69 6.36 13.89 -0.32
CA ILE A 69 7.59 14.48 0.23
C ILE A 69 8.21 13.54 1.26
N LYS A 70 7.42 13.01 2.21
CA LYS A 70 7.92 12.09 3.26
C LYS A 70 8.52 10.81 2.65
N ALA A 71 7.87 10.24 1.65
CA ALA A 71 8.38 9.07 0.94
C ALA A 71 9.72 9.39 0.25
N ARG A 72 9.81 10.53 -0.42
CA ARG A 72 11.04 10.94 -1.09
C ARG A 72 12.18 11.23 -0.12
N LEU A 73 11.90 11.86 1.02
CA LEU A 73 12.87 12.05 2.11
C LEU A 73 13.37 10.70 2.64
N THR A 74 12.48 9.74 2.80
CA THR A 74 12.81 8.38 3.25
C THR A 74 13.78 7.70 2.28
N GLU A 75 13.52 7.74 0.97
CA GLU A 75 14.41 7.19 -0.07
C GLU A 75 15.81 7.84 -0.02
N ILE A 76 15.85 9.17 0.10
CA ILE A 76 17.11 9.92 0.16
C ILE A 76 17.92 9.52 1.38
N VAL A 77 17.30 9.49 2.56
CA VAL A 77 17.99 9.16 3.82
C VAL A 77 18.40 7.70 3.88
N ALA A 78 17.60 6.80 3.31
CA ALA A 78 17.97 5.38 3.20
C ALA A 78 19.29 5.19 2.42
N ALA A 79 19.56 6.06 1.45
CA ALA A 79 20.79 6.06 0.65
C ALA A 79 21.99 6.75 1.33
N TRP A 80 21.79 7.44 2.47
CA TRP A 80 22.90 8.08 3.19
C TRP A 80 23.92 7.03 3.68
N PRO A 81 25.23 7.34 3.62
CA PRO A 81 26.27 6.47 4.19
C PRO A 81 26.00 6.17 5.68
N VAL A 82 26.30 4.97 6.11
CA VAL A 82 26.11 4.55 7.53
C VAL A 82 26.86 5.48 8.48
N THR A 83 28.03 5.98 8.07
CA THR A 83 28.88 6.91 8.82
C THR A 83 28.45 8.38 8.76
N ALA A 84 27.38 8.70 8.04
CA ALA A 84 26.90 10.07 7.87
C ALA A 84 26.54 10.70 9.24
N PRO A 85 26.99 11.93 9.55
CA PRO A 85 26.69 12.62 10.82
C PRO A 85 25.17 12.71 11.09
N GLY A 86 24.39 12.96 10.05
CA GLY A 86 22.94 13.02 10.14
C GLY A 86 22.29 11.72 10.63
N ARG A 87 22.85 10.53 10.29
CA ARG A 87 22.33 9.26 10.81
C ARG A 87 22.46 9.14 12.32
N LYS A 88 23.53 9.65 12.89
CA LYS A 88 23.70 9.72 14.36
C LYS A 88 22.61 10.61 14.98
N THR A 89 22.33 11.76 14.38
CA THR A 89 21.26 12.66 14.85
C THR A 89 19.90 11.95 14.83
N LEU A 90 19.59 11.17 13.77
CA LEU A 90 18.38 10.37 13.68
C LEU A 90 18.31 9.31 14.79
N ALA A 91 19.43 8.62 15.05
CA ALA A 91 19.54 7.62 16.11
C ALA A 91 19.32 8.22 17.50
N ASP A 92 20.00 9.33 17.81
CA ASP A 92 19.88 10.05 19.09
C ASP A 92 18.44 10.57 19.31
N TRP A 93 17.78 11.01 18.22
CA TRP A 93 16.39 11.43 18.29
C TRP A 93 15.46 10.26 18.65
N LEU A 94 15.61 9.11 17.98
CA LEU A 94 14.80 7.91 18.20
C LEU A 94 14.98 7.35 19.61
N LEU A 95 16.22 7.25 20.09
CA LEU A 95 16.53 6.73 21.44
C LEU A 95 15.89 7.57 22.55
N LYS A 96 15.73 8.88 22.32
CA LYS A 96 15.06 9.78 23.26
C LYS A 96 13.52 9.73 23.16
N ARG A 97 12.96 9.10 22.12
CA ARG A 97 11.51 9.07 21.84
C ARG A 97 11.04 7.70 21.38
N PRO A 98 11.09 6.67 22.26
CA PRO A 98 10.70 5.31 21.90
C PRO A 98 9.20 5.20 21.53
N SER A 99 8.36 6.16 21.94
CA SER A 99 6.94 6.26 21.59
C SER A 99 6.69 7.29 20.49
N CYS A 100 7.57 7.35 19.48
CA CYS A 100 7.40 8.24 18.33
C CYS A 100 6.06 7.98 17.61
N ASP A 101 5.57 8.99 16.87
CA ASP A 101 4.35 8.86 16.09
C ASP A 101 4.52 7.87 14.91
N ASP A 102 3.41 7.53 14.25
CA ASP A 102 3.39 6.53 13.20
C ASP A 102 4.15 6.94 11.95
N ASP A 103 4.17 8.24 11.61
CA ASP A 103 4.92 8.75 10.47
C ASP A 103 6.44 8.61 10.70
N ALA A 104 6.90 8.92 11.92
CA ALA A 104 8.28 8.70 12.31
C ALA A 104 8.62 7.20 12.39
N LEU A 105 7.74 6.37 12.95
CA LEU A 105 7.96 4.93 13.01
C LEU A 105 8.10 4.32 11.62
N LEU A 106 7.22 4.70 10.67
CA LEU A 106 7.28 4.27 9.28
C LEU A 106 8.58 4.72 8.60
N PHE A 107 9.01 5.96 8.83
CA PHE A 107 10.27 6.47 8.34
C PHE A 107 11.45 5.63 8.84
N PHE A 108 11.54 5.37 10.15
CA PHE A 108 12.60 4.55 10.72
C PHE A 108 12.55 3.08 10.26
N ALA A 109 11.35 2.54 10.02
CA ALA A 109 11.18 1.21 9.45
C ALA A 109 11.72 1.09 8.01
N SER A 110 11.88 2.21 7.31
CA SER A 110 12.28 2.22 5.89
C SER A 110 13.73 2.61 5.65
N ILE A 111 14.42 3.23 6.62
CA ILE A 111 15.79 3.75 6.43
C ILE A 111 16.91 2.83 6.97
N ARG A 112 16.58 1.66 7.50
CA ARG A 112 17.54 0.69 8.04
C ARG A 112 18.52 1.32 9.03
N LEU A 113 17.99 1.99 10.06
CA LEU A 113 18.77 2.56 11.15
C LEU A 113 18.98 1.49 12.22
N LEU A 114 20.25 1.16 12.54
CA LEU A 114 20.58 0.04 13.44
C LEU A 114 19.93 0.19 14.83
N GLU A 115 19.90 1.39 15.35
CA GLU A 115 19.33 1.73 16.65
C GLU A 115 17.81 1.51 16.73
N SER A 116 17.11 1.53 15.59
CA SER A 116 15.67 1.25 15.52
C SER A 116 15.30 -0.22 15.74
N ARG A 117 16.25 -1.14 15.57
CA ARG A 117 16.03 -2.58 15.68
C ARG A 117 15.46 -2.99 17.04
N GLY A 118 16.00 -2.43 18.12
CA GLY A 118 15.51 -2.70 19.49
C GLY A 118 14.06 -2.30 19.69
N LEU A 119 13.67 -1.14 19.15
CA LEU A 119 12.29 -0.66 19.18
C LEU A 119 11.35 -1.60 18.41
N PHE A 120 11.73 -2.01 17.19
CA PHE A 120 10.91 -2.93 16.39
C PHE A 120 10.73 -4.28 17.06
N TRP A 121 11.82 -4.79 17.65
CA TRP A 121 11.76 -6.03 18.42
C TRP A 121 10.80 -5.93 19.59
N GLN A 122 10.87 -4.84 20.37
CA GLN A 122 9.99 -4.62 21.51
C GLN A 122 8.51 -4.52 21.10
N LEU A 123 8.19 -3.82 20.01
CA LEU A 123 6.82 -3.71 19.52
C LEU A 123 6.24 -5.07 19.11
N ILE A 124 7.04 -5.92 18.45
CA ILE A 124 6.62 -7.27 18.08
C ILE A 124 6.44 -8.16 19.32
N GLU A 125 7.33 -8.03 20.33
CA GLU A 125 7.18 -8.79 21.59
C GLU A 125 5.90 -8.44 22.33
N GLN A 126 5.50 -7.18 22.37
CA GLN A 126 4.27 -6.74 23.02
C GLN A 126 3.01 -7.31 22.36
N ALA A 127 3.09 -7.69 21.08
CA ALA A 127 1.97 -8.28 20.34
C ALA A 127 1.75 -9.78 20.63
N LYS A 128 2.65 -10.46 21.34
CA LYS A 128 2.64 -11.93 21.49
C LYS A 128 1.53 -12.51 22.35
N GLY A 129 0.97 -11.77 23.26
CA GLY A 129 0.08 -12.38 24.28
C GLY A 129 -1.28 -12.79 23.73
N GLU A 130 -1.95 -11.91 23.02
CA GLU A 130 -3.28 -12.10 22.47
C GLU A 130 -3.35 -11.54 21.04
N PRO A 131 -3.02 -12.35 20.01
CA PRO A 131 -2.96 -11.91 18.63
C PRO A 131 -4.19 -11.15 18.13
N ALA A 132 -5.40 -11.63 18.49
CA ALA A 132 -6.67 -11.02 18.09
C ALA A 132 -6.95 -9.66 18.78
N LYS A 133 -6.21 -9.30 19.82
CA LYS A 133 -6.43 -8.09 20.64
C LYS A 133 -5.25 -7.12 20.62
N VAL A 134 -4.41 -7.18 19.61
CA VAL A 134 -3.30 -6.23 19.47
C VAL A 134 -3.85 -4.81 19.40
N LYS A 135 -3.41 -3.94 20.31
CA LYS A 135 -3.99 -2.59 20.46
C LYS A 135 -3.61 -1.63 19.33
N GLU A 136 -2.41 -1.77 18.80
CA GLU A 136 -1.85 -0.88 17.75
C GLU A 136 -1.28 -1.73 16.61
N PRO A 137 -2.13 -2.43 15.84
CA PRO A 137 -1.69 -3.40 14.84
C PRO A 137 -0.84 -2.77 13.74
N GLU A 138 -1.09 -1.51 13.37
CA GLU A 138 -0.31 -0.78 12.37
C GLU A 138 1.14 -0.58 12.83
N ARG A 139 1.37 -0.32 14.10
CA ARG A 139 2.72 -0.14 14.66
C ARG A 139 3.50 -1.46 14.67
N VAL A 140 2.84 -2.56 15.00
CA VAL A 140 3.45 -3.90 14.93
C VAL A 140 3.77 -4.27 13.48
N ALA A 141 2.89 -3.92 12.54
CA ALA A 141 3.10 -4.11 11.12
C ALA A 141 4.33 -3.32 10.59
N MET A 142 4.45 -2.04 10.97
CA MET A 142 5.63 -1.21 10.65
C MET A 142 6.90 -1.78 11.27
N ALA A 143 6.83 -2.28 12.51
CA ALA A 143 7.95 -2.90 13.19
C ALA A 143 8.41 -4.19 12.48
N ALA A 144 7.48 -4.99 11.94
CA ALA A 144 7.81 -6.19 11.16
C ALA A 144 8.57 -5.82 9.87
N LEU A 145 8.08 -4.79 9.13
CA LEU A 145 8.77 -4.28 7.94
C LEU A 145 10.17 -3.74 8.27
N GLY A 146 10.27 -2.96 9.35
CA GLY A 146 11.55 -2.41 9.79
C GLY A 146 12.54 -3.49 10.24
N LEU A 147 12.07 -4.49 10.98
CA LEU A 147 12.92 -5.59 11.44
C LEU A 147 13.43 -6.44 10.27
N GLY A 148 12.60 -6.63 9.24
CA GLY A 148 12.97 -7.36 8.01
C GLY A 148 14.09 -6.72 7.19
N GLN A 149 14.46 -5.47 7.48
CA GLN A 149 15.59 -4.78 6.85
C GLN A 149 16.97 -5.25 7.36
N PHE A 150 17.02 -5.98 8.49
CA PHE A 150 18.28 -6.37 9.12
C PHE A 150 18.67 -7.81 8.75
N GLU A 151 19.86 -7.97 8.21
CA GLU A 151 20.40 -9.26 7.77
C GLU A 151 21.29 -9.94 8.83
N ASP A 152 21.65 -9.23 9.91
CA ASP A 152 22.39 -9.81 11.02
C ASP A 152 21.47 -10.71 11.85
N ASN A 153 21.90 -11.92 12.12
CA ASN A 153 21.13 -12.97 12.75
C ASN A 153 19.78 -13.27 12.06
N PRO A 154 19.81 -13.56 10.75
CA PRO A 154 18.60 -13.64 9.91
C PRO A 154 17.65 -14.75 10.39
N GLU A 155 18.15 -15.84 10.95
CA GLU A 155 17.33 -16.93 11.46
C GLU A 155 16.41 -16.50 12.60
N MET A 156 16.93 -15.74 13.55
CA MET A 156 16.15 -15.23 14.67
C MET A 156 15.11 -14.21 14.20
N VAL A 157 15.49 -13.33 13.30
CA VAL A 157 14.60 -12.31 12.72
C VAL A 157 13.46 -12.97 11.91
N VAL A 158 13.80 -13.92 11.04
CA VAL A 158 12.81 -14.69 10.26
C VAL A 158 11.84 -15.43 11.16
N THR A 159 12.33 -16.11 12.18
CA THR A 159 11.48 -16.83 13.14
C THR A 159 10.53 -15.89 13.85
N ARG A 160 11.01 -14.70 14.22
CA ARG A 160 10.22 -13.69 14.89
C ARG A 160 9.12 -13.12 13.98
N ILE A 161 9.47 -12.71 12.77
CA ILE A 161 8.51 -12.19 11.80
C ILE A 161 7.55 -13.30 11.36
N GLY A 162 8.03 -14.52 11.16
CA GLY A 162 7.22 -15.68 10.80
C GLY A 162 6.10 -15.99 11.80
N SER A 163 6.33 -15.75 13.10
CA SER A 163 5.30 -15.94 14.12
C SER A 163 4.10 -14.99 13.94
N LEU A 164 4.26 -13.87 13.27
CA LEU A 164 3.20 -12.90 12.96
C LEU A 164 2.29 -13.32 11.79
N LEU A 165 2.61 -14.42 11.09
CA LEU A 165 1.77 -14.94 10.00
C LEU A 165 0.55 -15.71 10.50
N HIS A 166 0.45 -15.99 11.82
CA HIS A 166 -0.66 -16.74 12.39
C HIS A 166 -2.02 -16.09 12.09
N ALA A 167 -3.04 -16.91 11.79
CA ALA A 167 -4.34 -16.46 11.32
C ALA A 167 -5.09 -15.53 12.29
N ASP A 168 -4.78 -15.61 13.59
CA ASP A 168 -5.42 -14.78 14.61
C ASP A 168 -4.91 -13.33 14.64
N TYR A 169 -3.76 -13.04 14.00
CA TYR A 169 -3.31 -11.65 13.89
C TYR A 169 -4.14 -10.86 12.88
N PRO A 170 -4.36 -9.56 13.12
CA PRO A 170 -4.94 -8.65 12.14
C PRO A 170 -4.25 -8.73 10.78
N HIS A 171 -5.03 -8.54 9.70
CA HIS A 171 -4.54 -8.60 8.33
C HIS A 171 -3.27 -7.75 8.12
N VAL A 172 -3.27 -6.50 8.62
CA VAL A 172 -2.15 -5.56 8.44
C VAL A 172 -0.83 -6.12 8.97
N ILE A 173 -0.85 -6.82 10.13
CA ILE A 173 0.34 -7.46 10.72
C ILE A 173 0.81 -8.60 9.82
N ARG A 174 -0.11 -9.49 9.45
CA ARG A 174 0.20 -10.67 8.63
C ARG A 174 0.73 -10.29 7.25
N ALA A 175 0.11 -9.29 6.62
CA ALA A 175 0.51 -8.79 5.31
C ALA A 175 1.91 -8.15 5.35
N SER A 176 2.21 -7.37 6.39
CA SER A 176 3.54 -6.77 6.59
C SER A 176 4.60 -7.82 6.92
N ALA A 177 4.24 -8.85 7.69
CA ALA A 177 5.15 -9.97 7.97
C ALA A 177 5.49 -10.74 6.69
N ALA A 178 4.51 -11.02 5.83
CA ALA A 178 4.74 -11.68 4.54
C ALA A 178 5.62 -10.82 3.61
N GLU A 179 5.39 -9.50 3.57
CA GLU A 179 6.20 -8.57 2.79
C GLU A 179 7.65 -8.49 3.31
N ALA A 180 7.84 -8.42 4.63
CA ALA A 180 9.14 -8.39 5.27
C ALA A 180 9.93 -9.68 4.99
N LEU A 181 9.30 -10.85 5.17
CA LEU A 181 9.90 -12.15 4.86
C LEU A 181 10.28 -12.26 3.37
N GLY A 182 9.44 -11.77 2.47
CA GLY A 182 9.71 -11.71 1.03
C GLY A 182 10.90 -10.81 0.66
N GLY A 183 11.40 -10.00 1.58
CA GLY A 183 12.65 -9.22 1.46
C GLY A 183 13.89 -9.91 2.02
N MET A 184 13.76 -11.08 2.67
CA MET A 184 14.85 -11.71 3.41
C MET A 184 15.50 -12.88 2.64
N ARG A 185 16.81 -12.86 2.52
CA ARG A 185 17.60 -13.89 1.82
C ARG A 185 17.85 -15.10 2.72
N HIS A 186 16.80 -15.82 3.09
CA HIS A 186 16.92 -16.92 4.03
C HIS A 186 15.91 -18.04 3.73
N VAL A 187 16.37 -19.32 3.82
CA VAL A 187 15.52 -20.48 3.54
C VAL A 187 14.29 -20.56 4.44
N LYS A 188 14.41 -20.19 5.72
CA LYS A 188 13.28 -20.16 6.65
C LYS A 188 12.20 -19.13 6.26
N ALA A 189 12.55 -18.07 5.51
CA ALA A 189 11.56 -17.16 4.98
C ALA A 189 10.71 -17.85 3.90
N VAL A 190 11.34 -18.64 3.02
CA VAL A 190 10.63 -19.47 2.03
C VAL A 190 9.70 -20.46 2.75
N GLU A 191 10.22 -21.19 3.77
CA GLU A 191 9.44 -22.14 4.57
C GLU A 191 8.22 -21.51 5.25
N ALA A 192 8.38 -20.29 5.77
CA ALA A 192 7.30 -19.58 6.45
C ALA A 192 6.23 -19.05 5.49
N LEU A 193 6.61 -18.70 4.26
CA LEU A 193 5.69 -18.16 3.25
C LEU A 193 4.86 -19.22 2.53
N ILE A 194 5.39 -20.43 2.31
CA ILE A 194 4.70 -21.51 1.58
C ILE A 194 3.31 -21.83 2.17
N PRO A 195 3.13 -22.02 3.49
CA PRO A 195 1.81 -22.31 4.07
C PRO A 195 0.80 -21.19 3.87
N GLN A 196 1.26 -19.97 3.61
CA GLN A 196 0.40 -18.79 3.44
C GLN A 196 -0.21 -18.68 2.03
N LEU A 197 0.24 -19.46 1.06
CA LEU A 197 -0.24 -19.39 -0.33
C LEU A 197 -1.75 -19.63 -0.47
N LYS A 198 -2.34 -20.41 0.43
CA LYS A 198 -3.80 -20.69 0.46
C LYS A 198 -4.61 -19.60 1.17
N ASP A 199 -3.96 -18.65 1.83
CA ASP A 199 -4.65 -17.60 2.54
C ASP A 199 -5.16 -16.53 1.56
N GLN A 200 -6.48 -16.31 1.52
CA GLN A 200 -7.10 -15.37 0.58
C GLN A 200 -6.64 -13.92 0.78
N ALA A 201 -6.27 -13.54 2.02
CA ALA A 201 -5.86 -12.18 2.34
C ALA A 201 -4.38 -11.91 2.03
N ILE A 202 -3.50 -12.86 2.32
CA ILE A 202 -2.05 -12.64 2.21
C ILE A 202 -1.35 -13.59 1.21
N GLY A 203 -2.06 -14.55 0.63
CA GLY A 203 -1.49 -15.57 -0.28
C GLY A 203 -0.75 -14.95 -1.48
N ARG A 204 -1.32 -13.90 -2.11
CA ARG A 204 -0.65 -13.18 -3.20
C ARG A 204 0.66 -12.51 -2.73
N ARG A 205 0.70 -11.96 -1.50
CA ARG A 205 1.93 -11.39 -0.94
C ARG A 205 2.97 -12.46 -0.64
N ALA A 206 2.52 -13.61 -0.13
CA ALA A 206 3.39 -14.76 0.08
C ALA A 206 3.97 -15.25 -1.25
N ALA A 207 3.17 -15.36 -2.31
CA ALA A 207 3.62 -15.72 -3.65
C ALA A 207 4.62 -14.70 -4.21
N CYS A 208 4.34 -13.39 -4.10
CA CYS A 208 5.27 -12.33 -4.46
C CYS A 208 6.58 -12.43 -3.66
N GLY A 209 6.52 -12.69 -2.34
CA GLY A 209 7.67 -12.87 -1.49
C GLY A 209 8.53 -14.07 -1.93
N LEU A 210 7.91 -15.20 -2.24
CA LEU A 210 8.58 -16.39 -2.76
C LEU A 210 9.24 -16.11 -4.11
N TYR A 211 8.55 -15.43 -5.03
CA TYR A 211 9.12 -14.99 -6.30
C TYR A 211 10.32 -14.06 -6.08
N ARG A 212 10.21 -13.07 -5.21
CA ARG A 212 11.32 -12.15 -4.90
C ARG A 212 12.56 -12.87 -4.42
N ILE A 213 12.41 -13.89 -3.58
CA ILE A 213 13.54 -14.65 -3.02
C ILE A 213 14.13 -15.62 -4.03
N THR A 214 13.30 -16.24 -4.90
CA THR A 214 13.70 -17.42 -5.69
C THR A 214 13.61 -17.21 -7.21
N GLY A 215 12.93 -16.17 -7.68
CA GLY A 215 12.61 -15.96 -9.10
C GLY A 215 11.60 -16.95 -9.66
N ARG A 216 10.86 -17.70 -8.79
CA ARG A 216 9.94 -18.74 -9.21
C ARG A 216 8.51 -18.46 -8.77
N TYR A 217 7.58 -18.96 -9.56
CA TYR A 217 6.15 -18.94 -9.27
C TYR A 217 5.51 -20.27 -9.69
N PHE A 218 4.57 -20.75 -8.90
CA PHE A 218 3.76 -21.94 -9.20
C PHE A 218 2.29 -21.61 -9.02
N ASP A 219 1.46 -21.81 -10.05
CA ASP A 219 0.04 -21.47 -10.05
C ASP A 219 -0.89 -22.66 -9.74
N LYS A 220 -0.45 -23.86 -10.10
CA LYS A 220 -1.21 -25.11 -9.89
C LYS A 220 -0.73 -25.82 -8.65
N GLU A 221 -1.64 -26.15 -7.72
CA GLU A 221 -1.28 -26.80 -6.44
C GLU A 221 -0.02 -26.18 -5.82
N PRO A 222 0.01 -24.84 -5.63
CA PRO A 222 1.26 -24.11 -5.37
C PRO A 222 1.97 -24.59 -4.10
N ASP A 223 1.24 -24.98 -3.06
CA ASP A 223 1.81 -25.51 -1.82
C ASP A 223 2.58 -26.81 -2.05
N LYS A 224 2.06 -27.73 -2.86
CA LYS A 224 2.72 -28.98 -3.19
C LYS A 224 3.96 -28.76 -4.06
N GLN A 225 3.81 -27.99 -5.13
CA GLN A 225 4.94 -27.70 -6.02
C GLN A 225 6.06 -26.96 -5.30
N TRP A 226 5.73 -26.02 -4.40
CA TRP A 226 6.71 -25.35 -3.56
C TRP A 226 7.38 -26.30 -2.57
N ALA A 227 6.62 -27.21 -1.93
CA ALA A 227 7.17 -28.18 -1.01
C ALA A 227 8.15 -29.14 -1.71
N ASP A 228 7.76 -29.68 -2.87
CA ASP A 228 8.60 -30.55 -3.69
C ASP A 228 9.87 -29.82 -4.17
N TRP A 229 9.71 -28.58 -4.63
CA TRP A 229 10.84 -27.77 -5.07
C TRP A 229 11.80 -27.45 -3.94
N LEU A 230 11.29 -27.09 -2.76
CA LEU A 230 12.10 -26.77 -1.58
C LEU A 230 12.87 -28.01 -1.12
N ALA A 231 12.23 -29.18 -1.07
CA ALA A 231 12.89 -30.45 -0.72
C ALA A 231 14.09 -30.77 -1.64
N ALA A 232 13.95 -30.47 -2.95
CA ALA A 232 15.00 -30.72 -3.92
C ALA A 232 16.12 -29.65 -3.96
N ASN A 233 15.86 -28.44 -3.48
CA ASN A 233 16.73 -27.27 -3.69
C ASN A 233 17.20 -26.59 -2.40
N ARG A 234 16.74 -26.99 -1.22
CA ARG A 234 16.96 -26.29 0.07
C ARG A 234 18.38 -25.77 0.29
N GLU A 235 19.39 -26.60 -0.03
CA GLU A 235 20.80 -26.27 0.18
C GLU A 235 21.44 -25.56 -1.04
N LYS A 236 20.69 -25.41 -2.14
CA LYS A 236 21.17 -24.88 -3.41
C LYS A 236 20.51 -23.57 -3.81
N ILE A 237 19.68 -22.99 -2.92
CA ILE A 237 18.97 -21.76 -3.24
C ILE A 237 19.96 -20.61 -3.42
N GLU A 238 20.05 -20.10 -4.64
CA GLU A 238 20.72 -18.81 -4.90
C GLU A 238 19.73 -17.69 -4.59
N PHE A 239 19.97 -16.99 -3.48
CA PHE A 239 19.11 -15.87 -3.05
C PHE A 239 19.41 -14.62 -3.89
N LYS A 240 18.85 -14.56 -5.10
CA LYS A 240 18.85 -13.37 -5.95
C LYS A 240 17.55 -12.65 -5.72
N MET A 241 17.61 -11.44 -5.13
CA MET A 241 16.39 -10.66 -4.92
C MET A 241 15.86 -10.14 -6.25
N HIS A 242 14.65 -10.56 -6.61
CA HIS A 242 13.93 -10.08 -7.78
C HIS A 242 13.02 -8.90 -7.38
N PRO A 243 12.88 -7.84 -8.22
CA PRO A 243 11.97 -6.75 -7.96
C PRO A 243 10.52 -7.24 -7.85
N ALA A 244 9.74 -6.67 -6.93
CA ALA A 244 8.33 -7.00 -6.80
C ALA A 244 7.52 -6.65 -8.07
N ALA A 245 7.93 -5.63 -8.81
CA ALA A 245 7.32 -5.23 -10.07
C ALA A 245 7.39 -6.35 -11.14
N ASP A 246 8.50 -7.10 -11.19
CA ASP A 246 8.66 -8.20 -12.14
C ASP A 246 7.62 -9.31 -11.92
N PHE A 247 7.19 -9.52 -10.67
CA PHE A 247 6.14 -10.49 -10.36
C PHE A 247 4.79 -10.09 -10.96
N GLU A 248 4.44 -8.81 -10.92
CA GLU A 248 3.20 -8.32 -11.52
C GLU A 248 3.23 -8.40 -13.06
N GLU A 249 4.39 -8.12 -13.68
CA GLU A 249 4.59 -8.28 -15.12
C GLU A 249 4.52 -9.76 -15.53
N PHE A 250 5.12 -10.64 -14.74
CA PHE A 250 5.06 -12.08 -14.95
C PHE A 250 3.61 -12.59 -14.90
N LEU A 251 2.82 -12.18 -13.91
CA LEU A 251 1.40 -12.56 -13.82
C LEU A 251 0.57 -12.02 -14.99
N LYS A 252 0.85 -10.80 -15.47
CA LYS A 252 0.19 -10.24 -16.66
C LYS A 252 0.51 -11.05 -17.90
N ALA A 253 1.78 -11.42 -18.10
CA ALA A 253 2.21 -12.23 -19.22
C ALA A 253 1.54 -13.63 -19.22
N GLU A 254 1.44 -14.28 -18.06
CA GLU A 254 0.73 -15.55 -17.93
C GLU A 254 -0.78 -15.45 -18.20
N ALA A 255 -1.41 -14.36 -17.74
CA ALA A 255 -2.84 -14.12 -17.99
C ALA A 255 -3.15 -13.92 -19.49
N LEU A 256 -2.22 -13.34 -20.26
CA LEU A 256 -2.35 -13.17 -21.71
C LEU A 256 -2.25 -14.49 -22.49
N VAL A 257 -1.63 -15.52 -21.91
CA VAL A 257 -1.47 -16.85 -22.55
C VAL A 257 -2.68 -17.76 -22.30
N LYS A 258 -3.48 -17.49 -21.27
CA LYS A 258 -4.72 -18.24 -20.99
C LYS A 258 -5.84 -17.67 -21.88
N PRO A 259 -6.42 -18.45 -22.83
CA PRO A 259 -7.58 -17.98 -23.56
C PRO A 259 -8.70 -17.68 -22.56
N VAL A 260 -9.20 -16.46 -22.59
CA VAL A 260 -10.40 -16.07 -21.88
C VAL A 260 -11.53 -16.83 -22.58
N ASP A 261 -12.04 -17.84 -21.93
CA ASP A 261 -13.26 -18.52 -22.39
C ASP A 261 -14.40 -17.51 -22.17
N GLU A 262 -14.82 -16.82 -23.24
CA GLU A 262 -15.87 -15.79 -23.24
C GLU A 262 -17.23 -16.31 -22.74
N ALA A 263 -17.34 -17.63 -22.52
CA ALA A 263 -18.58 -18.30 -22.10
C ALA A 263 -18.79 -18.32 -20.58
N MET A 264 -17.79 -17.99 -19.76
CA MET A 264 -17.96 -17.85 -18.31
C MET A 264 -17.95 -16.36 -17.94
N ILE A 265 -19.14 -15.76 -17.84
CA ILE A 265 -19.31 -14.57 -17.00
C ILE A 265 -18.95 -15.04 -15.60
N ASP A 266 -17.71 -14.76 -15.18
CA ASP A 266 -17.24 -15.10 -13.86
C ASP A 266 -18.05 -14.27 -12.85
N MET A 267 -19.11 -14.89 -12.31
CA MET A 267 -20.00 -14.24 -11.33
C MET A 267 -19.26 -13.82 -10.05
N GLU A 268 -18.03 -14.29 -9.86
CA GLU A 268 -17.15 -13.87 -8.76
C GLU A 268 -16.24 -12.68 -9.14
N SER A 269 -16.49 -11.99 -10.24
CA SER A 269 -15.72 -10.83 -10.66
C SER A 269 -16.56 -9.54 -10.61
N PHE A 270 -15.89 -8.42 -10.28
CA PHE A 270 -16.43 -7.09 -10.35
C PHE A 270 -15.79 -6.37 -11.53
N TYR A 271 -16.55 -6.19 -12.62
CA TYR A 271 -16.04 -5.68 -13.90
C TYR A 271 -14.82 -6.46 -14.42
N GLY A 272 -14.84 -7.79 -14.30
CA GLY A 272 -13.74 -8.66 -14.71
C GLY A 272 -12.56 -8.75 -13.74
N VAL A 273 -12.57 -7.97 -12.65
CA VAL A 273 -11.61 -8.11 -11.55
C VAL A 273 -12.13 -9.14 -10.56
N LYS A 274 -11.39 -10.22 -10.36
CA LYS A 274 -11.77 -11.27 -9.41
C LYS A 274 -11.97 -10.68 -8.01
N VAL A 275 -13.11 -11.01 -7.39
CA VAL A 275 -13.41 -10.61 -6.02
C VAL A 275 -12.78 -11.61 -5.07
N GLU A 276 -11.71 -11.18 -4.40
CA GLU A 276 -10.93 -12.01 -3.48
C GLU A 276 -10.55 -11.24 -2.22
N GLY A 277 -10.34 -11.96 -1.13
CA GLY A 277 -10.00 -11.38 0.18
C GLY A 277 -10.95 -11.82 1.27
N ASN A 278 -10.60 -11.53 2.53
CA ASN A 278 -11.41 -11.79 3.72
C ASN A 278 -12.11 -10.54 4.25
N GLY A 279 -11.80 -9.38 3.66
CA GLY A 279 -12.42 -8.11 4.00
C GLY A 279 -12.43 -7.17 2.80
N LEU A 280 -13.62 -6.82 2.32
CA LEU A 280 -13.86 -6.15 1.05
C LEU A 280 -14.45 -4.75 1.25
N LEU A 281 -13.94 -3.75 0.54
CA LEU A 281 -14.54 -2.42 0.50
C LEU A 281 -14.75 -2.00 -0.95
N PHE A 282 -16.00 -1.74 -1.32
CA PHE A 282 -16.36 -1.18 -2.61
C PHE A 282 -16.52 0.33 -2.45
N ILE A 283 -15.77 1.13 -3.21
CA ILE A 283 -15.82 2.59 -3.26
C ILE A 283 -16.28 2.96 -4.67
N LEU A 284 -17.50 3.45 -4.78
CA LEU A 284 -18.25 3.54 -6.02
C LEU A 284 -18.55 5.00 -6.37
N ASP A 285 -18.13 5.40 -7.54
CA ASP A 285 -18.49 6.69 -8.13
C ASP A 285 -19.97 6.69 -8.51
N VAL A 286 -20.70 7.68 -8.02
CA VAL A 286 -22.08 7.97 -8.40
C VAL A 286 -22.23 9.45 -8.82
N SER A 287 -21.16 10.03 -9.35
CA SER A 287 -21.16 11.39 -9.90
C SER A 287 -22.08 11.52 -11.12
N GLY A 288 -22.38 12.76 -11.51
CA GLY A 288 -23.31 13.04 -12.63
C GLY A 288 -22.90 12.40 -13.95
N SER A 289 -21.60 12.21 -14.23
CA SER A 289 -21.08 11.54 -15.42
C SER A 289 -21.48 10.06 -15.51
N MET A 290 -21.81 9.42 -14.39
CA MET A 290 -22.30 8.03 -14.36
C MET A 290 -23.69 7.86 -15.00
N THR A 291 -24.38 8.93 -15.37
CA THR A 291 -25.61 8.88 -16.22
C THR A 291 -25.29 8.51 -17.66
N ILE A 292 -24.08 8.81 -18.17
CA ILE A 292 -23.66 8.57 -19.55
C ILE A 292 -23.65 7.07 -19.83
N GLY A 293 -24.19 6.64 -21.00
CA GLY A 293 -24.14 5.23 -21.42
C GLY A 293 -24.70 4.24 -20.39
N SER A 294 -25.61 4.69 -19.52
CA SER A 294 -26.20 3.86 -18.46
C SER A 294 -25.17 3.28 -17.47
N ARG A 295 -24.03 3.94 -17.24
CA ARG A 295 -22.95 3.46 -16.33
C ARG A 295 -23.49 3.14 -14.95
N ILE A 296 -24.38 3.97 -14.39
CA ILE A 296 -25.02 3.73 -13.09
C ILE A 296 -25.86 2.45 -13.06
N ASN A 297 -26.57 2.12 -14.15
CA ASN A 297 -27.35 0.88 -14.24
C ASN A 297 -26.45 -0.34 -14.34
N LYS A 298 -25.34 -0.24 -15.09
CA LYS A 298 -24.31 -1.27 -15.16
C LYS A 298 -23.66 -1.48 -13.79
N LEU A 299 -23.37 -0.41 -13.05
CA LEU A 299 -22.83 -0.47 -11.68
C LEU A 299 -23.80 -1.21 -10.75
N ARG A 300 -25.09 -0.88 -10.76
CA ARG A 300 -26.10 -1.59 -9.97
C ARG A 300 -26.10 -3.09 -10.31
N ALA A 301 -26.14 -3.44 -11.59
CA ALA A 301 -26.13 -4.86 -12.03
C ALA A 301 -24.89 -5.61 -11.57
N GLN A 302 -23.70 -5.00 -11.70
CA GLN A 302 -22.44 -5.61 -11.23
C GLN A 302 -22.43 -5.79 -9.70
N MET A 303 -22.85 -4.79 -8.94
CA MET A 303 -22.95 -4.90 -7.49
C MET A 303 -24.00 -5.94 -7.05
N SER A 304 -25.16 -6.01 -7.72
CA SER A 304 -26.15 -7.03 -7.45
C SER A 304 -25.60 -8.44 -7.70
N ASN A 305 -24.83 -8.66 -8.76
CA ASN A 305 -24.14 -9.93 -9.01
C ASN A 305 -23.18 -10.29 -7.86
N ILE A 306 -22.39 -9.31 -7.37
CA ILE A 306 -21.51 -9.54 -6.23
C ILE A 306 -22.30 -9.93 -4.99
N LEU A 307 -23.40 -9.25 -4.69
CA LEU A 307 -24.25 -9.56 -3.54
C LEU A 307 -24.90 -10.95 -3.62
N LEU A 308 -25.16 -11.44 -4.84
CA LEU A 308 -25.66 -12.81 -5.07
C LEU A 308 -24.62 -13.90 -4.77
N VAL A 309 -23.33 -13.62 -4.93
CA VAL A 309 -22.27 -14.61 -4.66
C VAL A 309 -21.71 -14.53 -3.24
N LEU A 310 -21.91 -13.42 -2.53
CA LEU A 310 -21.47 -13.27 -1.13
C LEU A 310 -21.96 -14.40 -0.20
N PRO A 311 -23.18 -14.97 -0.34
CA PRO A 311 -23.62 -16.11 0.48
C PRO A 311 -22.68 -17.32 0.41
N ASN A 312 -21.97 -17.51 -0.69
CA ASN A 312 -21.00 -18.60 -0.86
C ASN A 312 -19.67 -18.33 -0.14
N ARG A 313 -19.49 -17.12 0.40
CA ARG A 313 -18.30 -16.73 1.16
C ARG A 313 -18.50 -16.98 2.66
N PRO A 314 -17.42 -17.12 3.43
CA PRO A 314 -17.55 -17.34 4.87
C PRO A 314 -18.36 -16.24 5.56
N GLU A 315 -19.21 -16.59 6.52
CA GLU A 315 -19.99 -15.62 7.32
C GLU A 315 -19.12 -14.59 8.05
N ARG A 316 -17.87 -14.96 8.36
CA ARG A 316 -16.88 -14.06 8.96
C ARG A 316 -16.32 -13.00 8.00
N LEU A 317 -16.60 -13.12 6.69
CA LEU A 317 -16.23 -12.09 5.73
C LEU A 317 -16.83 -10.75 6.18
N ARG A 318 -16.03 -9.70 6.12
CA ARG A 318 -16.50 -8.33 6.31
C ARG A 318 -16.53 -7.62 4.98
N TYR A 319 -17.56 -6.83 4.76
CA TYR A 319 -17.63 -6.02 3.55
C TYR A 319 -18.27 -4.67 3.81
N GLY A 320 -17.96 -3.70 2.96
CA GLY A 320 -18.52 -2.36 2.98
C GLY A 320 -18.77 -1.85 1.57
N ILE A 321 -19.72 -0.93 1.47
CA ILE A 321 -20.02 -0.18 0.24
C ILE A 321 -20.06 1.30 0.63
N LEU A 322 -19.17 2.07 0.02
CA LEU A 322 -19.15 3.53 0.05
C LEU A 322 -19.50 4.04 -1.35
N THR A 323 -20.25 5.11 -1.42
CA THR A 323 -20.45 5.86 -2.66
C THR A 323 -19.94 7.27 -2.50
N PHE A 324 -19.53 7.89 -3.60
CA PHE A 324 -19.11 9.28 -3.60
C PHE A 324 -19.63 10.03 -4.81
N SER A 325 -20.01 11.28 -4.56
CA SER A 325 -20.35 12.31 -5.54
C SER A 325 -19.90 13.68 -5.01
N ASP A 326 -20.79 14.58 -4.57
CA ASP A 326 -20.41 15.80 -3.81
C ASP A 326 -19.98 15.49 -2.36
N GLY A 327 -20.33 14.31 -1.87
CA GLY A 327 -19.99 13.80 -0.55
C GLY A 327 -19.76 12.30 -0.56
N VAL A 328 -19.61 11.71 0.64
CA VAL A 328 -19.41 10.28 0.81
C VAL A 328 -20.57 9.70 1.60
N GLU A 329 -21.21 8.67 1.04
CA GLU A 329 -22.25 7.91 1.72
C GLU A 329 -21.79 6.49 2.01
N SER A 330 -22.29 5.92 3.09
CA SER A 330 -21.96 4.55 3.50
C SER A 330 -23.21 3.71 3.66
N CYS A 331 -23.23 2.54 3.06
CA CYS A 331 -24.29 1.56 3.26
C CYS A 331 -24.45 1.16 4.75
N PHE A 332 -23.37 1.08 5.49
CA PHE A 332 -23.37 0.67 6.89
C PHE A 332 -22.87 1.78 7.81
N THR A 333 -23.47 1.91 8.99
CA THR A 333 -23.17 2.99 9.95
C THR A 333 -21.68 3.07 10.34
N ARG A 334 -20.99 1.93 10.37
CA ARG A 334 -19.54 1.84 10.65
C ARG A 334 -18.70 1.62 9.38
N GLY A 335 -19.27 1.86 8.20
CA GLY A 335 -18.61 1.61 6.92
C GLY A 335 -18.57 0.16 6.47
N ILE A 336 -18.74 -0.79 7.40
CA ILE A 336 -18.68 -2.24 7.15
C ILE A 336 -19.74 -3.01 7.92
N SER A 337 -19.99 -4.25 7.48
CA SER A 337 -20.79 -5.25 8.18
C SER A 337 -20.23 -6.67 7.95
N LEU A 338 -20.74 -7.62 8.74
CA LEU A 338 -20.53 -9.04 8.48
C LEU A 338 -21.36 -9.49 7.26
N ASN A 339 -20.96 -10.60 6.66
CA ASN A 339 -21.66 -11.21 5.53
C ASN A 339 -22.86 -12.06 5.98
N ASP A 340 -23.78 -11.45 6.72
CA ASP A 340 -25.05 -12.07 7.13
C ASP A 340 -26.21 -11.66 6.20
N GLU A 341 -27.32 -12.36 6.30
CA GLU A 341 -28.50 -12.13 5.45
C GLU A 341 -29.09 -10.71 5.64
N SER A 342 -29.13 -10.20 6.85
CA SER A 342 -29.66 -8.86 7.16
C SER A 342 -28.81 -7.78 6.47
N SER A 343 -27.50 -7.92 6.56
CA SER A 343 -26.55 -6.99 5.93
C SER A 343 -26.65 -7.03 4.41
N ARG A 344 -26.80 -8.23 3.82
CA ARG A 344 -26.98 -8.36 2.38
C ARG A 344 -28.26 -7.70 1.88
N LYS A 345 -29.41 -7.93 2.56
CA LYS A 345 -30.67 -7.23 2.22
C LYS A 345 -30.56 -5.71 2.34
N LYS A 346 -29.80 -5.22 3.32
CA LYS A 346 -29.54 -3.79 3.44
C LYS A 346 -28.68 -3.27 2.28
N ALA A 347 -27.66 -4.02 1.89
CA ALA A 347 -26.78 -3.69 0.77
C ALA A 347 -27.55 -3.73 -0.58
N GLU A 348 -28.38 -4.72 -0.81
CA GLU A 348 -29.27 -4.81 -1.99
C GLU A 348 -30.14 -3.54 -2.09
N LYS A 349 -30.84 -3.18 -1.02
CA LYS A 349 -31.68 -1.98 -0.99
C LYS A 349 -30.85 -0.69 -1.25
N PHE A 350 -29.64 -0.62 -0.70
CA PHE A 350 -28.74 0.51 -0.92
C PHE A 350 -28.31 0.61 -2.39
N VAL A 351 -27.91 -0.52 -2.99
CA VAL A 351 -27.47 -0.60 -4.39
C VAL A 351 -28.62 -0.27 -5.34
N ASP A 352 -29.83 -0.78 -5.11
CA ASP A 352 -31.01 -0.48 -5.91
C ASP A 352 -31.37 1.00 -5.89
N GLY A 353 -31.10 1.68 -4.77
CA GLY A 353 -31.37 3.10 -4.57
C GLY A 353 -30.32 4.05 -5.15
N LEU A 354 -29.18 3.55 -5.69
CA LEU A 354 -28.12 4.41 -6.21
C LEU A 354 -28.62 5.29 -7.36
N GLN A 355 -28.28 6.56 -7.32
CA GLN A 355 -28.56 7.53 -8.38
C GLN A 355 -27.29 8.30 -8.69
N ALA A 356 -27.12 8.67 -9.94
CA ALA A 356 -25.96 9.43 -10.38
C ALA A 356 -26.29 10.93 -10.36
N ASP A 357 -25.54 11.69 -9.57
CA ASP A 357 -25.63 13.15 -9.44
C ASP A 357 -24.37 13.75 -8.82
N GLY A 358 -24.15 15.05 -8.96
CA GLY A 358 -23.08 15.79 -8.30
C GLY A 358 -21.68 15.60 -8.90
N GLY A 359 -20.67 15.98 -8.12
CA GLY A 359 -19.24 15.94 -8.49
C GLY A 359 -18.57 14.60 -8.21
N THR A 360 -17.23 14.59 -8.18
CA THR A 360 -16.40 13.39 -8.04
C THR A 360 -15.45 13.55 -6.85
N SER A 361 -15.97 13.42 -5.60
CA SER A 361 -15.20 13.62 -4.36
C SER A 361 -14.35 12.39 -4.01
N MET A 362 -13.44 12.00 -4.91
CA MET A 362 -12.61 10.81 -4.77
C MET A 362 -11.61 10.92 -3.61
N VAL A 363 -11.02 12.12 -3.38
CA VAL A 363 -10.08 12.35 -2.26
C VAL A 363 -10.81 12.16 -0.93
N ALA A 364 -12.02 12.71 -0.81
CA ALA A 364 -12.85 12.55 0.40
C ALA A 364 -13.22 11.08 0.63
N ALA A 365 -13.58 10.33 -0.41
CA ALA A 365 -13.94 8.90 -0.32
C ALA A 365 -12.76 8.04 0.18
N LEU A 366 -11.58 8.20 -0.42
CA LEU A 366 -10.38 7.48 0.02
C LEU A 366 -9.93 7.91 1.41
N THR A 367 -10.03 9.20 1.76
CA THR A 367 -9.72 9.70 3.10
C THR A 367 -10.69 9.15 4.13
N HIS A 368 -11.99 9.09 3.81
CA HIS A 368 -13.00 8.47 4.67
C HIS A 368 -12.70 6.99 4.90
N ALA A 369 -12.38 6.25 3.84
CA ALA A 369 -11.96 4.86 3.95
C ALA A 369 -10.74 4.72 4.87
N ALA A 370 -9.67 5.48 4.64
CA ALA A 370 -8.43 5.42 5.41
C ALA A 370 -8.58 5.77 6.89
N THR A 371 -9.47 6.72 7.23
CA THR A 371 -9.55 7.28 8.59
C THR A 371 -10.73 6.79 9.42
N LYS A 372 -11.80 6.31 8.77
CA LYS A 372 -13.06 5.95 9.44
C LYS A 372 -13.43 4.48 9.29
N VAL A 373 -13.00 3.81 8.20
CA VAL A 373 -13.40 2.45 7.92
C VAL A 373 -12.27 1.46 8.21
N LEU A 374 -11.10 1.67 7.60
CA LEU A 374 -10.00 0.73 7.67
C LEU A 374 -9.41 0.49 9.07
N PRO A 375 -9.31 1.50 9.98
CA PRO A 375 -8.69 1.29 11.29
C PRO A 375 -9.36 0.19 12.13
N ASP A 376 -10.68 0.05 12.02
CA ASP A 376 -11.45 -0.90 12.85
C ASP A 376 -11.90 -2.16 12.09
N ALA A 377 -11.62 -2.22 10.77
CA ALA A 377 -12.33 -3.13 9.89
C ALA A 377 -11.59 -4.43 9.56
N ASN A 378 -10.27 -4.47 9.72
CA ASN A 378 -9.43 -5.60 9.27
C ASN A 378 -9.72 -5.99 7.80
N LEU A 379 -9.87 -4.97 6.93
CA LEU A 379 -10.08 -5.14 5.48
C LEU A 379 -8.75 -5.32 4.76
N ASP A 380 -8.75 -6.08 3.69
CA ASP A 380 -7.54 -6.37 2.91
C ASP A 380 -7.62 -5.90 1.46
N THR A 381 -8.84 -5.68 0.93
CA THR A 381 -9.04 -5.38 -0.48
C THR A 381 -10.08 -4.28 -0.68
N ILE A 382 -9.73 -3.30 -1.50
CA ILE A 382 -10.59 -2.19 -1.94
C ILE A 382 -10.82 -2.30 -3.44
N TYR A 383 -12.06 -2.12 -3.87
CA TYR A 383 -12.46 -1.99 -5.27
C TYR A 383 -12.93 -0.54 -5.48
N LEU A 384 -12.11 0.27 -6.15
CA LEU A 384 -12.40 1.67 -6.47
C LEU A 384 -12.86 1.77 -7.92
N LEU A 385 -14.07 2.23 -8.12
CA LEU A 385 -14.64 2.46 -9.45
C LEU A 385 -14.90 3.94 -9.65
N SER A 386 -14.44 4.49 -10.77
CA SER A 386 -14.73 5.87 -11.20
C SER A 386 -14.70 6.00 -12.72
N ASP A 387 -15.38 7.02 -13.22
CA ASP A 387 -15.38 7.39 -14.63
C ASP A 387 -14.72 8.76 -14.90
N GLY A 388 -14.11 9.37 -13.87
CA GLY A 388 -13.54 10.70 -13.99
C GLY A 388 -12.37 11.00 -13.04
N SER A 389 -11.84 12.20 -13.22
CA SER A 389 -10.83 12.79 -12.34
C SER A 389 -11.47 13.36 -11.07
N PRO A 390 -10.74 13.43 -9.94
CA PRO A 390 -11.27 14.02 -8.71
C PRO A 390 -11.63 15.50 -8.90
N SER A 391 -12.79 15.89 -8.41
CA SER A 391 -13.23 17.30 -8.38
C SER A 391 -12.93 18.00 -7.05
N ASP A 392 -12.59 17.24 -6.01
CA ASP A 392 -12.35 17.70 -4.63
C ASP A 392 -10.86 17.81 -4.26
N GLY A 393 -9.97 17.66 -5.24
CA GLY A 393 -8.55 17.77 -5.03
C GLY A 393 -7.72 17.44 -6.27
N SER A 394 -6.42 17.30 -6.09
CA SER A 394 -5.49 16.92 -7.15
C SER A 394 -5.22 15.41 -7.18
N ASP A 395 -4.76 14.92 -8.32
CA ASP A 395 -4.29 13.54 -8.48
C ASP A 395 -3.21 13.18 -7.44
N ALA A 396 -2.34 14.13 -7.12
CA ALA A 396 -1.33 13.95 -6.07
C ALA A 396 -1.95 13.65 -4.70
N MET A 397 -3.08 14.26 -4.36
CA MET A 397 -3.79 13.98 -3.10
C MET A 397 -4.42 12.59 -3.08
N VAL A 398 -4.94 12.12 -4.21
CA VAL A 398 -5.45 10.75 -4.37
C VAL A 398 -4.32 9.75 -4.18
N LEU A 399 -3.19 9.94 -4.88
CA LEU A 399 -2.01 9.07 -4.76
C LEU A 399 -1.41 9.07 -3.35
N ASP A 400 -1.39 10.23 -2.67
CA ASP A 400 -0.93 10.33 -1.30
C ASP A 400 -1.81 9.54 -0.33
N THR A 401 -3.14 9.64 -0.51
CA THR A 401 -4.10 8.89 0.31
C THR A 401 -4.00 7.38 0.04
N ALA A 402 -3.86 6.97 -1.22
CA ALA A 402 -3.64 5.57 -1.59
C ALA A 402 -2.34 5.02 -0.98
N ARG A 403 -1.26 5.82 -0.98
CA ARG A 403 0.00 5.48 -0.33
C ARG A 403 -0.17 5.26 1.18
N LYS A 404 -0.92 6.13 1.87
CA LYS A 404 -1.24 5.98 3.31
C LYS A 404 -2.04 4.71 3.57
N ILE A 405 -3.03 4.39 2.73
CA ILE A 405 -3.80 3.15 2.81
C ILE A 405 -2.87 1.95 2.71
N LYS A 406 -1.97 1.92 1.69
CA LYS A 406 -1.00 0.85 1.54
C LYS A 406 -0.08 0.74 2.75
N GLN A 407 0.49 1.84 3.21
CA GLN A 407 1.50 1.84 4.27
C GLN A 407 0.93 1.50 5.64
N ARG A 408 -0.26 2.02 5.97
CA ARG A 408 -0.86 1.88 7.31
C ARG A 408 -1.77 0.67 7.44
N HIS A 409 -2.53 0.35 6.39
CA HIS A 409 -3.56 -0.70 6.45
C HIS A 409 -3.23 -1.91 5.59
N GLN A 410 -2.17 -1.82 4.76
CA GLN A 410 -1.76 -2.90 3.86
C GLN A 410 -2.87 -3.38 2.91
N CYS A 411 -3.87 -2.55 2.65
CA CYS A 411 -4.92 -2.87 1.69
C CYS A 411 -4.42 -2.71 0.25
N ARG A 412 -4.88 -3.61 -0.62
CA ARG A 412 -4.76 -3.46 -2.07
C ARG A 412 -5.93 -2.63 -2.58
N ILE A 413 -5.71 -1.80 -3.57
CA ILE A 413 -6.78 -1.08 -4.25
C ILE A 413 -6.82 -1.55 -5.70
N HIS A 414 -7.80 -2.36 -6.05
CA HIS A 414 -8.14 -2.64 -7.44
C HIS A 414 -8.92 -1.44 -7.97
N THR A 415 -8.56 -0.98 -9.15
CA THR A 415 -9.20 0.20 -9.75
C THR A 415 -9.88 -0.17 -11.05
N ILE A 416 -11.10 0.31 -11.22
CA ILE A 416 -11.94 0.14 -12.40
C ILE A 416 -12.24 1.52 -12.97
N ALA A 417 -11.67 1.83 -14.14
CA ALA A 417 -11.96 3.04 -14.88
C ALA A 417 -13.05 2.78 -15.92
N ILE A 418 -14.14 3.53 -15.88
CA ILE A 418 -15.23 3.43 -16.85
C ILE A 418 -15.12 4.58 -17.85
N GLY A 419 -15.15 4.28 -19.15
CA GLY A 419 -15.03 5.28 -20.22
C GLY A 419 -13.57 5.60 -20.57
N GLU A 420 -13.28 6.87 -20.86
CA GLU A 420 -11.93 7.35 -21.18
C GLU A 420 -11.24 7.85 -19.91
N ASP A 421 -10.19 7.12 -19.49
CA ASP A 421 -9.34 7.52 -18.37
C ASP A 421 -8.24 8.47 -18.89
N ILE A 422 -8.09 9.63 -18.25
CA ILE A 422 -7.17 10.68 -18.69
C ILE A 422 -5.79 10.44 -18.08
N PRO A 423 -4.70 10.35 -18.89
CA PRO A 423 -3.35 10.24 -18.36
C PRO A 423 -2.94 11.46 -17.54
N VAL A 424 -2.22 11.24 -16.45
CA VAL A 424 -1.62 12.32 -15.65
C VAL A 424 -0.47 12.96 -16.41
N VAL A 425 -0.34 14.28 -16.35
CA VAL A 425 0.75 15.02 -17.00
C VAL A 425 2.09 14.58 -16.42
N GLY A 426 2.98 14.06 -17.28
CA GLY A 426 4.31 13.60 -16.92
C GLY A 426 4.43 12.10 -16.63
N ASP A 427 3.34 11.36 -16.53
CA ASP A 427 3.31 9.89 -16.53
C ASP A 427 2.29 9.46 -17.61
N GLN A 428 2.63 8.47 -18.42
CA GLN A 428 1.72 7.95 -19.45
C GLN A 428 0.58 7.08 -18.86
N ARG A 429 0.69 6.70 -17.58
CA ARG A 429 -0.33 5.94 -16.86
C ARG A 429 -1.41 6.89 -16.33
N SER A 430 -2.66 6.43 -16.38
CA SER A 430 -3.77 7.14 -15.77
C SER A 430 -3.68 7.17 -14.23
N LEU A 431 -4.42 8.08 -13.60
CA LEU A 431 -4.51 8.15 -12.13
C LEU A 431 -4.90 6.80 -11.52
N MET A 432 -5.93 6.15 -12.08
CA MET A 432 -6.43 4.86 -11.58
C MET A 432 -5.39 3.75 -11.72
N GLU A 433 -4.63 3.74 -12.81
CA GLU A 433 -3.54 2.80 -13.02
C GLU A 433 -2.41 3.01 -12.00
N GLN A 434 -2.07 4.26 -11.70
CA GLN A 434 -1.07 4.61 -10.68
C GLN A 434 -1.50 4.18 -9.28
N VAL A 435 -2.78 4.38 -8.90
CA VAL A 435 -3.34 3.94 -7.61
C VAL A 435 -3.24 2.43 -7.46
N ALA A 436 -3.63 1.66 -8.50
CA ALA A 436 -3.53 0.21 -8.48
C ALA A 436 -2.08 -0.25 -8.34
N ALA A 437 -1.17 0.27 -9.16
CA ALA A 437 0.25 -0.07 -9.13
C ALA A 437 0.88 0.23 -7.76
N LEU A 438 0.58 1.40 -7.18
CA LEU A 438 1.10 1.84 -5.89
C LEU A 438 0.69 0.91 -4.74
N THR A 439 -0.52 0.35 -4.80
CA THR A 439 -1.09 -0.46 -3.71
C THR A 439 -0.97 -1.97 -3.94
N GLY A 440 -0.50 -2.40 -5.12
CA GLY A 440 -0.42 -3.81 -5.51
C GLY A 440 -1.78 -4.39 -5.89
N GLY A 441 -2.68 -3.55 -6.38
CA GLY A 441 -3.97 -3.93 -6.96
C GLY A 441 -3.89 -4.14 -8.48
N THR A 442 -5.03 -4.44 -9.09
CA THR A 442 -5.20 -4.59 -10.54
C THR A 442 -5.93 -3.37 -11.10
N PHE A 443 -5.49 -2.87 -12.24
CA PHE A 443 -6.20 -1.85 -13.01
C PHE A 443 -6.99 -2.50 -14.14
N THR A 444 -8.25 -2.10 -14.29
CA THR A 444 -9.12 -2.53 -15.39
C THR A 444 -9.80 -1.32 -16.01
N ARG A 445 -9.80 -1.26 -17.34
CA ARG A 445 -10.54 -0.25 -18.10
C ARG A 445 -11.75 -0.89 -18.74
N VAL A 446 -12.91 -0.30 -18.49
CA VAL A 446 -14.20 -0.73 -19.06
C VAL A 446 -14.63 0.30 -20.09
N LYS A 447 -14.74 -0.13 -21.34
CA LYS A 447 -15.25 0.74 -22.41
C LYS A 447 -16.77 0.93 -22.27
N ASP A 448 -17.24 2.14 -22.60
CA ASP A 448 -18.66 2.32 -22.84
C ASP A 448 -19.04 1.49 -24.07
N VAL A 449 -19.86 0.49 -23.85
CA VAL A 449 -20.51 -0.22 -24.96
C VAL A 449 -21.76 0.58 -25.29
N GLU A 450 -21.84 1.09 -26.51
CA GLU A 450 -23.01 1.76 -27.07
C GLU A 450 -24.27 0.91 -26.99
#